data_fa4ba09339f70fce2f446b4a3a6ec7aa
#
_entry.id   fa4ba09339f70fce2f446b4a3a6ec7aa
#
_cell.length_a   1.000
_cell.length_b   1.000
_cell.length_c   1.000
_cell.angle_alpha   90.00
_cell.angle_beta   90.00
_cell.angle_gamma   90.00
#
_symmetry.space_group_name_H-M   'P 1'
#
loop_
_entity.id
_entity.type
_entity.pdbx_description
1 polymer ?
#
loop_
_entity_poly.entity_id
_entity_poly.type
_entity_poly.pdbx_seq_one_letter_code
_entity_poly.pdbx_strand_id
1 'polypeptide(L)'
;LTHRLLAFSRRQSLDSKPVEINQLVASMGELLQRSLNESSVLEMQLSAPLWTAEADPNQLESALLNLALNARDAMPDGGRLVIETRNRHLDNVFTAAYGTLTPGDYVELSVSDTGCGMPDTVISRAFDPFFTTKPIGQGTGLGLSMIYGFARQSHGHVTIHSEVGKGTTVSLFLPRFVGEVTAEAPLDPALLPFANAGETVLIVEDDPAVRVLVSQVLSELGYAFVEASDAGSALPIIESCQRIDLLISDVGLPGMNGRQLAEIGRQIRPDLKVLFITGYAEHAAVRGGFLDPGMQLITKPFTFDLLTAKVREMIGA
;
A
#
# COMPACT_ATOMS: atom_id res chain seq x y z
N LEU A 1 2.31 7.83 -26.91
CA LEU A 1 1.62 7.33 -25.70
C LEU A 1 2.60 7.00 -24.59
N THR A 2 3.74 6.31 -24.88
CA THR A 2 4.77 5.90 -23.91
C THR A 2 5.42 7.07 -23.15
N HIS A 3 5.73 8.19 -23.79
CA HIS A 3 6.28 9.39 -23.14
C HIS A 3 5.30 10.10 -22.19
N ARG A 4 3.99 10.01 -22.42
CA ARG A 4 2.97 10.57 -21.52
C ARG A 4 2.73 9.69 -20.29
N LEU A 5 2.89 8.37 -20.38
CA LEU A 5 2.77 7.43 -19.26
C LEU A 5 4.01 7.44 -18.34
N LEU A 6 5.22 7.63 -18.90
CA LEU A 6 6.43 7.90 -18.10
C LEU A 6 6.38 9.29 -17.40
N ALA A 7 5.69 10.27 -17.97
CA ALA A 7 5.40 11.55 -17.31
C ALA A 7 4.36 11.40 -16.19
N PHE A 8 3.52 10.37 -16.24
CA PHE A 8 2.53 10.06 -15.22
C PHE A 8 3.19 9.45 -13.96
N SER A 9 4.17 8.56 -14.12
CA SER A 9 5.01 8.06 -13.02
C SER A 9 5.89 9.14 -12.36
N ARG A 10 6.22 10.22 -13.06
CA ARG A 10 7.08 11.31 -12.56
C ARG A 10 6.42 12.29 -11.58
N ARG A 11 5.13 12.16 -11.27
CA ARG A 11 4.38 13.15 -10.48
C ARG A 11 3.81 12.66 -9.15
N GLN A 12 4.15 11.47 -8.69
CA GLN A 12 3.92 11.15 -7.29
C GLN A 12 5.04 11.81 -6.47
N SER A 13 4.72 12.85 -5.69
CA SER A 13 5.60 13.26 -4.60
C SER A 13 5.62 12.10 -3.62
N LEU A 14 6.76 11.39 -3.54
CA LEU A 14 7.00 10.43 -2.48
C LEU A 14 6.95 11.18 -1.15
N ASP A 15 6.23 10.65 -0.20
CA ASP A 15 6.34 11.04 1.19
C ASP A 15 7.50 10.24 1.81
N SER A 16 8.75 10.62 1.39
CA SER A 16 9.96 9.94 1.83
C SER A 16 10.21 10.24 3.29
N LYS A 17 10.29 9.19 4.10
CA LYS A 17 10.45 9.23 5.56
C LYS A 17 11.51 8.25 6.00
N PRO A 18 12.07 8.42 7.23
CA PRO A 18 12.83 7.37 7.88
C PRO A 18 11.93 6.15 8.11
N VAL A 19 12.30 4.98 7.57
CA VAL A 19 11.53 3.73 7.69
C VAL A 19 12.36 2.66 8.37
N GLU A 20 11.83 2.09 9.44
CA GLU A 20 12.30 0.88 10.11
C GLU A 20 11.83 -0.35 9.32
N ILE A 21 12.60 -0.78 8.31
CA ILE A 21 12.18 -1.83 7.36
C ILE A 21 11.81 -3.14 8.07
N ASN A 22 12.55 -3.54 9.10
CA ASN A 22 12.24 -4.76 9.84
C ASN A 22 10.88 -4.70 10.52
N GLN A 23 10.52 -3.54 11.09
CA GLN A 23 9.23 -3.35 11.73
C GLN A 23 8.09 -3.38 10.70
N LEU A 24 8.28 -2.71 9.56
CA LEU A 24 7.30 -2.71 8.46
C LEU A 24 7.09 -4.12 7.90
N VAL A 25 8.16 -4.88 7.62
CA VAL A 25 8.06 -6.26 7.12
C VAL A 25 7.36 -7.16 8.14
N ALA A 26 7.69 -7.02 9.44
CA ALA A 26 7.08 -7.81 10.50
C ALA A 26 5.57 -7.51 10.65
N SER A 27 5.15 -6.24 10.55
CA SER A 27 3.72 -5.85 10.60
C SER A 27 2.91 -6.41 9.43
N MET A 28 3.55 -6.60 8.27
CA MET A 28 2.90 -7.17 7.09
C MET A 28 2.84 -8.71 7.08
N GLY A 29 3.46 -9.39 8.05
CA GLY A 29 3.66 -10.85 8.03
C GLY A 29 2.40 -11.66 7.80
N GLU A 30 1.32 -11.38 8.54
CA GLU A 30 0.04 -12.06 8.33
C GLU A 30 -0.57 -11.79 6.95
N LEU A 31 -0.52 -10.55 6.48
CA LEU A 31 -1.07 -10.18 5.17
C LEU A 31 -0.31 -10.88 4.05
N LEU A 32 1.03 -10.91 4.12
CA LEU A 32 1.88 -11.58 3.16
C LEU A 32 1.63 -13.10 3.16
N GLN A 33 1.53 -13.73 4.34
CA GLN A 33 1.22 -15.15 4.45
C GLN A 33 -0.16 -15.49 3.86
N ARG A 34 -1.18 -14.67 4.12
CA ARG A 34 -2.54 -14.85 3.57
C ARG A 34 -2.60 -14.61 2.05
N SER A 35 -1.69 -13.81 1.50
CA SER A 35 -1.63 -13.58 0.05
C SER A 35 -1.00 -14.72 -0.74
N LEU A 36 -0.33 -15.66 -0.06
CA LEU A 36 0.23 -16.88 -0.64
C LEU A 36 -0.82 -18.01 -0.69
N ASN A 37 -0.49 -19.10 -1.42
CA ASN A 37 -1.28 -20.32 -1.42
C ASN A 37 -1.14 -21.05 -0.08
N GLU A 38 -2.12 -21.84 0.32
CA GLU A 38 -2.11 -22.61 1.58
C GLU A 38 -0.90 -23.55 1.70
N SER A 39 -0.36 -24.03 0.57
CA SER A 39 0.82 -24.89 0.49
C SER A 39 2.16 -24.12 0.46
N SER A 40 2.14 -22.79 0.56
CA SER A 40 3.34 -21.95 0.55
C SER A 40 3.67 -21.42 1.94
N VAL A 41 4.98 -21.35 2.24
CA VAL A 41 5.51 -20.92 3.54
C VAL A 41 6.23 -19.59 3.36
N LEU A 42 5.93 -18.62 4.25
CA LEU A 42 6.67 -17.37 4.38
C LEU A 42 7.75 -17.52 5.46
N GLU A 43 8.99 -17.20 5.09
CA GLU A 43 10.11 -17.09 6.01
C GLU A 43 10.64 -15.65 6.03
N MET A 44 10.92 -15.13 7.22
CA MET A 44 11.52 -13.79 7.41
C MET A 44 12.89 -13.93 8.07
N GLN A 45 13.92 -13.45 7.39
CA GLN A 45 15.31 -13.45 7.86
C GLN A 45 15.76 -11.99 8.01
N LEU A 46 15.33 -11.38 9.10
CA LEU A 46 15.53 -9.95 9.36
C LEU A 46 16.82 -9.72 10.14
N SER A 47 17.81 -9.07 9.51
CA SER A 47 19.09 -8.75 10.18
C SER A 47 18.92 -7.69 11.27
N ALA A 48 19.62 -7.85 12.39
CA ALA A 48 19.70 -6.87 13.46
C ALA A 48 21.17 -6.68 13.90
N PRO A 49 21.66 -5.43 14.03
CA PRO A 49 20.94 -4.16 13.76
C PRO A 49 20.81 -3.86 12.27
N LEU A 50 19.65 -3.35 11.86
CA LEU A 50 19.41 -2.84 10.51
C LEU A 50 19.39 -1.31 10.53
N TRP A 51 19.96 -0.67 9.51
CA TRP A 51 19.87 0.78 9.34
C TRP A 51 18.44 1.19 8.99
N THR A 52 18.06 2.40 9.40
CA THR A 52 16.84 3.04 8.92
C THR A 52 17.03 3.43 7.45
N ALA A 53 16.04 3.15 6.62
CA ALA A 53 16.07 3.53 5.21
C ALA A 53 15.26 4.80 4.95
N GLU A 54 15.60 5.52 3.88
CA GLU A 54 14.80 6.64 3.38
C GLU A 54 13.86 6.14 2.28
N ALA A 55 12.56 6.07 2.56
CA ALA A 55 11.57 5.57 1.61
C ALA A 55 10.15 6.07 1.94
N ASP A 56 9.22 5.88 1.02
CA ASP A 56 7.79 5.99 1.29
C ASP A 56 7.28 4.63 1.81
N PRO A 57 6.81 4.54 3.07
CA PRO A 57 6.38 3.28 3.65
C PRO A 57 5.22 2.63 2.88
N ASN A 58 4.25 3.41 2.40
CA ASN A 58 3.09 2.88 1.68
C ASN A 58 3.49 2.28 0.32
N GLN A 59 4.47 2.89 -0.35
CA GLN A 59 5.01 2.36 -1.61
C GLN A 59 5.81 1.07 -1.35
N LEU A 60 6.54 1.00 -0.24
CA LEU A 60 7.28 -0.19 0.15
C LEU A 60 6.35 -1.36 0.50
N GLU A 61 5.27 -1.11 1.24
CA GLU A 61 4.22 -2.11 1.51
C GLU A 61 3.59 -2.63 0.22
N SER A 62 3.24 -1.72 -0.69
CA SER A 62 2.70 -2.07 -2.01
C SER A 62 3.69 -2.91 -2.83
N ALA A 63 4.98 -2.58 -2.76
CA ALA A 63 6.04 -3.34 -3.44
C ALA A 63 6.16 -4.77 -2.88
N LEU A 64 6.17 -4.92 -1.54
CA LEU A 64 6.20 -6.22 -0.88
C LEU A 64 5.00 -7.09 -1.23
N LEU A 65 3.80 -6.52 -1.20
CA LEU A 65 2.59 -7.24 -1.57
C LEU A 65 2.61 -7.68 -3.04
N ASN A 66 3.04 -6.81 -3.95
CA ASN A 66 3.20 -7.16 -5.37
C ASN A 66 4.21 -8.29 -5.58
N LEU A 67 5.33 -8.30 -4.83
CA LEU A 67 6.32 -9.37 -4.90
C LEU A 67 5.75 -10.69 -4.36
N ALA A 68 5.01 -10.67 -3.26
CA ALA A 68 4.35 -11.85 -2.71
C ALA A 68 3.31 -12.43 -3.67
N LEU A 69 2.49 -11.59 -4.31
CA LEU A 69 1.52 -12.03 -5.32
C LEU A 69 2.21 -12.62 -6.57
N ASN A 70 3.32 -12.04 -7.00
CA ASN A 70 4.10 -12.59 -8.12
C ASN A 70 4.72 -13.95 -7.76
N ALA A 71 5.25 -14.07 -6.54
CA ALA A 71 5.79 -15.33 -6.02
C ALA A 71 4.72 -16.42 -5.93
N ARG A 72 3.53 -16.09 -5.40
CA ARG A 72 2.38 -17.01 -5.37
C ARG A 72 2.06 -17.54 -6.75
N ASP A 73 1.97 -16.66 -7.75
CA ASP A 73 1.64 -17.03 -9.12
C ASP A 73 2.74 -17.87 -9.78
N ALA A 74 4.00 -17.72 -9.34
CA ALA A 74 5.13 -18.53 -9.77
C ALA A 74 5.22 -19.89 -9.05
N MET A 75 4.48 -20.08 -7.94
CA MET A 75 4.46 -21.28 -7.11
C MET A 75 3.05 -21.90 -7.02
N PRO A 76 2.43 -22.35 -8.12
CA PRO A 76 1.04 -22.84 -8.13
C PRO A 76 0.85 -24.08 -7.23
N ASP A 77 1.86 -24.93 -7.11
CA ASP A 77 1.84 -26.13 -6.28
C ASP A 77 2.37 -25.90 -4.86
N GLY A 78 2.58 -24.65 -4.48
CA GLY A 78 3.20 -24.25 -3.23
C GLY A 78 4.70 -24.07 -3.36
N GLY A 79 5.31 -23.62 -2.25
CA GLY A 79 6.74 -23.36 -2.20
C GLY A 79 7.13 -22.51 -1.00
N ARG A 80 8.27 -21.81 -1.11
CA ARG A 80 8.78 -20.98 -0.05
C ARG A 80 9.06 -19.57 -0.56
N LEU A 81 8.53 -18.56 0.16
CA LEU A 81 8.87 -17.16 0.01
C LEU A 81 9.75 -16.72 1.17
N VAL A 82 10.95 -16.24 0.88
CA VAL A 82 11.90 -15.76 1.88
C VAL A 82 12.06 -14.26 1.73
N ILE A 83 11.87 -13.52 2.83
CA ILE A 83 12.14 -12.08 2.90
C ILE A 83 13.37 -11.87 3.77
N GLU A 84 14.40 -11.25 3.21
CA GLU A 84 15.66 -10.99 3.91
C GLU A 84 15.94 -9.49 3.92
N THR A 85 16.51 -9.01 5.04
CA THR A 85 17.00 -7.63 5.16
C THR A 85 18.47 -7.64 5.56
N ARG A 86 19.27 -6.74 5.00
CA ARG A 86 20.65 -6.55 5.41
C ARG A 86 21.17 -5.16 5.10
N ASN A 87 22.21 -4.74 5.85
CA ASN A 87 22.95 -3.55 5.55
C ASN A 87 23.97 -3.83 4.43
N ARG A 88 24.05 -2.94 3.44
CA ARG A 88 24.96 -3.05 2.30
C ARG A 88 25.72 -1.77 2.08
N HIS A 89 27.04 -1.87 1.97
CA HIS A 89 27.87 -0.80 1.44
C HIS A 89 28.11 -1.08 -0.06
N LEU A 90 27.59 -0.19 -0.91
CA LEU A 90 27.76 -0.30 -2.37
C LEU A 90 28.96 0.54 -2.80
N ASP A 91 29.98 -0.11 -3.37
CA ASP A 91 31.20 0.52 -3.84
C ASP A 91 31.05 1.04 -5.28
N ASN A 92 32.09 1.73 -5.77
CA ASN A 92 32.13 2.25 -7.13
C ASN A 92 32.05 1.16 -8.21
N VAL A 93 32.50 -0.07 -7.93
CA VAL A 93 32.48 -1.17 -8.90
C VAL A 93 31.07 -1.66 -9.10
N PHE A 94 30.34 -1.86 -7.99
CA PHE A 94 28.93 -2.27 -8.03
C PHE A 94 28.07 -1.19 -8.70
N THR A 95 28.22 0.06 -8.29
CA THR A 95 27.38 1.17 -8.80
C THR A 95 27.66 1.49 -10.27
N ALA A 96 28.88 1.30 -10.76
CA ALA A 96 29.22 1.49 -12.18
C ALA A 96 28.45 0.54 -13.11
N ALA A 97 28.10 -0.66 -12.65
CA ALA A 97 27.31 -1.63 -13.42
C ALA A 97 25.86 -1.18 -13.64
N TYR A 98 25.33 -0.30 -12.78
CA TYR A 98 23.92 0.12 -12.79
C TYR A 98 23.71 1.60 -13.14
N GLY A 99 24.77 2.37 -13.38
CA GLY A 99 24.77 3.71 -14.01
C GLY A 99 24.00 4.84 -13.32
N THR A 100 23.23 4.54 -12.28
CA THR A 100 22.30 5.45 -11.62
C THR A 100 22.33 5.37 -10.10
N LEU A 101 23.08 4.41 -9.57
CA LEU A 101 23.36 4.30 -8.14
C LEU A 101 24.59 5.15 -7.80
N THR A 102 24.55 5.79 -6.65
CA THR A 102 25.72 6.41 -6.03
C THR A 102 26.35 5.45 -5.03
N PRO A 103 27.69 5.41 -4.91
CA PRO A 103 28.33 4.66 -3.84
C PRO A 103 27.86 5.15 -2.47
N GLY A 104 27.64 4.22 -1.53
CA GLY A 104 27.17 4.59 -0.21
C GLY A 104 26.54 3.42 0.54
N ASP A 105 25.90 3.76 1.65
CA ASP A 105 25.22 2.82 2.53
C ASP A 105 23.76 2.65 2.13
N TYR A 106 23.32 1.40 2.01
CA TYR A 106 21.98 1.02 1.61
C TYR A 106 21.42 -0.07 2.53
N VAL A 107 20.12 -0.08 2.69
CA VAL A 107 19.40 -1.24 3.21
C VAL A 107 18.95 -2.07 2.01
N GLU A 108 19.36 -3.33 1.98
CA GLU A 108 18.89 -4.31 1.01
C GLU A 108 17.71 -5.08 1.59
N LEU A 109 16.60 -5.08 0.87
CA LEU A 109 15.42 -5.89 1.12
C LEU A 109 15.27 -6.86 -0.06
N SER A 110 15.46 -8.14 0.18
CA SER A 110 15.36 -9.21 -0.82
C SER A 110 14.12 -10.05 -0.59
N VAL A 111 13.42 -10.36 -1.67
CA VAL A 111 12.27 -11.28 -1.70
C VAL A 111 12.59 -12.40 -2.67
N SER A 112 12.69 -13.63 -2.15
CA SER A 112 13.08 -14.82 -2.91
C SER A 112 11.98 -15.86 -2.90
N ASP A 113 11.56 -16.34 -4.06
CA ASP A 113 10.63 -17.45 -4.22
C ASP A 113 11.33 -18.71 -4.77
N THR A 114 10.73 -19.86 -4.55
CA THR A 114 11.17 -21.16 -5.12
C THR A 114 10.31 -21.60 -6.31
N GLY A 115 9.76 -20.63 -7.04
CA GLY A 115 8.83 -20.86 -8.14
C GLY A 115 9.48 -21.28 -9.45
N CYS A 116 8.75 -21.16 -10.53
CA CYS A 116 9.18 -21.59 -11.87
C CYS A 116 10.37 -20.80 -12.43
N GLY A 117 10.70 -19.65 -11.87
CA GLY A 117 11.77 -18.78 -12.36
C GLY A 117 11.48 -18.16 -13.75
N MET A 118 12.48 -17.44 -14.27
CA MET A 118 12.38 -16.70 -15.53
C MET A 118 13.62 -16.94 -16.41
N PRO A 119 13.44 -17.12 -17.73
CA PRO A 119 14.57 -17.10 -18.67
C PRO A 119 15.07 -15.66 -18.90
N ASP A 120 16.33 -15.49 -19.37
CA ASP A 120 16.97 -14.20 -19.59
C ASP A 120 16.16 -13.26 -20.50
N THR A 121 15.45 -13.82 -21.49
CA THR A 121 14.58 -13.06 -22.38
C THR A 121 13.37 -12.42 -21.67
N VAL A 122 12.94 -12.99 -20.57
CA VAL A 122 11.87 -12.45 -19.70
C VAL A 122 12.47 -11.47 -18.69
N ILE A 123 13.60 -11.82 -18.07
CA ILE A 123 14.30 -10.96 -17.09
C ILE A 123 14.62 -9.59 -17.71
N SER A 124 15.15 -9.57 -18.93
CA SER A 124 15.53 -8.33 -19.64
C SER A 124 14.36 -7.36 -19.86
N ARG A 125 13.12 -7.84 -19.80
CA ARG A 125 11.90 -7.07 -20.00
C ARG A 125 11.00 -7.00 -18.77
N ALA A 126 11.40 -7.63 -17.67
CA ALA A 126 10.57 -7.78 -16.48
C ALA A 126 10.11 -6.43 -15.88
N PHE A 127 10.89 -5.36 -16.08
CA PHE A 127 10.57 -4.00 -15.65
C PHE A 127 9.86 -3.16 -16.71
N ASP A 128 9.62 -3.69 -17.93
CA ASP A 128 8.89 -2.95 -18.96
C ASP A 128 7.42 -2.80 -18.54
N PRO A 129 6.84 -1.61 -18.59
CA PRO A 129 5.41 -1.43 -18.30
C PRO A 129 4.54 -2.28 -19.23
N PHE A 130 3.50 -2.91 -18.66
CA PHE A 130 2.56 -3.80 -19.36
C PHE A 130 3.15 -5.13 -19.87
N PHE A 131 4.43 -5.40 -19.60
CA PHE A 131 5.00 -6.69 -19.93
C PHE A 131 4.52 -7.77 -18.95
N THR A 132 3.95 -8.84 -19.48
CA THR A 132 3.49 -9.98 -18.68
C THR A 132 3.60 -11.27 -19.48
N THR A 133 3.94 -12.36 -18.81
CA THR A 133 3.91 -13.73 -19.36
C THR A 133 2.60 -14.45 -19.03
N LYS A 134 1.71 -13.83 -18.23
CA LYS A 134 0.42 -14.37 -17.82
C LYS A 134 -0.60 -14.25 -18.94
N PRO A 135 -1.62 -15.14 -19.00
CA PRO A 135 -2.72 -15.04 -19.96
C PRO A 135 -3.42 -13.68 -19.91
N ILE A 136 -4.04 -13.30 -21.03
CA ILE A 136 -4.78 -12.03 -21.16
C ILE A 136 -5.85 -11.94 -20.06
N GLY A 137 -5.82 -10.84 -19.30
CA GLY A 137 -6.74 -10.58 -18.17
C GLY A 137 -6.29 -11.10 -16.80
N GLN A 138 -5.21 -11.87 -16.72
CA GLN A 138 -4.67 -12.38 -15.43
C GLN A 138 -3.44 -11.65 -14.91
N GLY A 139 -2.92 -10.71 -15.68
CA GLY A 139 -1.77 -9.90 -15.25
C GLY A 139 -1.80 -8.52 -15.89
N THR A 140 -1.63 -7.49 -15.08
CA THR A 140 -1.58 -6.09 -15.57
C THR A 140 -0.24 -5.74 -16.22
N GLY A 141 0.82 -6.50 -15.91
CA GLY A 141 2.20 -6.19 -16.32
C GLY A 141 2.75 -4.90 -15.69
N LEU A 142 2.14 -4.42 -14.62
CA LEU A 142 2.55 -3.17 -13.96
C LEU A 142 3.31 -3.41 -12.64
N GLY A 143 3.18 -4.56 -11.99
CA GLY A 143 3.73 -4.81 -10.66
C GLY A 143 5.23 -4.54 -10.54
N LEU A 144 6.06 -5.19 -11.37
CA LEU A 144 7.51 -5.01 -11.33
C LEU A 144 7.95 -3.64 -11.84
N SER A 145 7.27 -3.07 -12.85
CA SER A 145 7.59 -1.72 -13.33
C SER A 145 7.28 -0.64 -12.30
N MET A 146 6.28 -0.84 -11.43
CA MET A 146 5.98 0.06 -10.30
C MET A 146 7.06 -0.04 -9.23
N ILE A 147 7.53 -1.24 -8.90
CA ILE A 147 8.63 -1.46 -7.96
C ILE A 147 9.92 -0.78 -8.47
N TYR A 148 10.20 -0.90 -9.77
CA TYR A 148 11.33 -0.20 -10.39
C TYR A 148 11.18 1.32 -10.29
N GLY A 149 9.99 1.85 -10.58
CA GLY A 149 9.67 3.27 -10.45
C GLY A 149 9.84 3.79 -9.03
N PHE A 150 9.33 3.06 -8.04
CA PHE A 150 9.49 3.35 -6.62
C PHE A 150 10.97 3.37 -6.20
N ALA A 151 11.72 2.31 -6.50
CA ALA A 151 13.13 2.23 -6.16
C ALA A 151 13.92 3.43 -6.72
N ARG A 152 13.67 3.79 -7.99
CA ARG A 152 14.31 4.95 -8.66
C ARG A 152 13.93 6.29 -8.05
N GLN A 153 12.68 6.47 -7.67
CA GLN A 153 12.20 7.71 -7.03
C GLN A 153 12.73 7.86 -5.60
N SER A 154 12.98 6.73 -4.91
CA SER A 154 13.62 6.69 -3.59
C SER A 154 15.16 6.75 -3.67
N HIS A 155 15.76 7.17 -4.79
CA HIS A 155 17.22 7.18 -5.01
C HIS A 155 17.88 5.82 -4.78
N GLY A 156 17.11 4.75 -4.87
CA GLY A 156 17.53 3.37 -4.73
C GLY A 156 17.64 2.63 -6.05
N HIS A 157 17.67 1.31 -5.97
CA HIS A 157 17.74 0.42 -7.12
C HIS A 157 17.01 -0.90 -6.86
N VAL A 158 16.66 -1.61 -7.93
CA VAL A 158 16.12 -2.96 -7.86
C VAL A 158 16.84 -3.87 -8.85
N THR A 159 17.16 -5.09 -8.39
CA THR A 159 17.76 -6.14 -9.22
C THR A 159 16.87 -7.39 -9.22
N ILE A 160 16.96 -8.16 -10.30
CA ILE A 160 16.31 -9.48 -10.41
C ILE A 160 17.39 -10.51 -10.72
N HIS A 161 17.40 -11.57 -9.93
CA HIS A 161 18.11 -12.81 -10.22
C HIS A 161 17.10 -13.95 -10.32
N SER A 162 17.08 -14.65 -11.44
CA SER A 162 16.13 -15.74 -11.64
C SER A 162 16.75 -16.84 -12.48
N GLU A 163 16.43 -18.08 -12.16
CA GLU A 163 16.84 -19.26 -12.92
C GLU A 163 15.63 -20.18 -13.10
N VAL A 164 15.38 -20.59 -14.33
CA VAL A 164 14.25 -21.46 -14.66
C VAL A 164 14.28 -22.74 -13.81
N GLY A 165 13.20 -23.01 -13.10
CA GLY A 165 13.03 -24.17 -12.21
C GLY A 165 13.67 -24.03 -10.83
N LYS A 166 14.31 -22.87 -10.50
CA LYS A 166 14.89 -22.62 -9.16
C LYS A 166 14.20 -21.49 -8.41
N GLY A 167 13.53 -20.59 -9.13
CA GLY A 167 12.84 -19.46 -8.54
C GLY A 167 13.43 -18.10 -8.92
N THR A 168 12.96 -17.07 -8.22
CA THR A 168 13.34 -15.67 -8.47
C THR A 168 13.69 -14.97 -7.17
N THR A 169 14.72 -14.14 -7.19
CA THR A 169 15.08 -13.19 -6.13
C THR A 169 15.00 -11.78 -6.69
N VAL A 170 14.19 -10.95 -6.06
CA VAL A 170 14.12 -9.51 -6.33
C VAL A 170 14.70 -8.77 -5.13
N SER A 171 15.76 -7.98 -5.35
CA SER A 171 16.43 -7.21 -4.29
C SER A 171 16.23 -5.71 -4.51
N LEU A 172 15.65 -5.04 -3.51
CA LEU A 172 15.54 -3.58 -3.40
C LEU A 172 16.71 -3.04 -2.59
N PHE A 173 17.36 -1.99 -3.11
CA PHE A 173 18.39 -1.22 -2.41
C PHE A 173 17.82 0.17 -2.12
N LEU A 174 17.61 0.47 -0.85
CA LEU A 174 17.09 1.77 -0.40
C LEU A 174 18.19 2.53 0.33
N PRO A 175 18.39 3.83 0.08
CA PRO A 175 19.43 4.60 0.75
C PRO A 175 19.26 4.54 2.28
N ARG A 176 20.38 4.44 2.98
CA ARG A 176 20.40 4.63 4.43
C ARG A 176 19.97 6.06 4.75
N PHE A 177 19.01 6.22 5.63
CA PHE A 177 18.67 7.53 6.18
C PHE A 177 19.84 8.05 7.04
N VAL A 178 20.34 9.24 6.69
CA VAL A 178 21.40 9.93 7.43
C VAL A 178 20.79 11.19 8.01
N GLY A 179 20.32 11.12 9.23
CA GLY A 179 19.70 12.21 9.95
C GLY A 179 19.39 11.81 11.39
N GLU A 180 19.09 12.76 12.24
CA GLU A 180 18.46 12.43 13.51
C GLU A 180 17.04 11.95 13.16
N VAL A 181 16.75 10.70 13.49
CA VAL A 181 15.36 10.22 13.51
C VAL A 181 14.70 11.01 14.63
N THR A 182 14.12 12.17 14.30
CA THR A 182 13.09 12.72 15.17
C THR A 182 12.00 11.65 15.16
N ALA A 183 12.04 10.78 16.15
CA ALA A 183 10.93 9.91 16.45
C ALA A 183 9.73 10.85 16.59
N GLU A 184 8.87 10.92 15.57
CA GLU A 184 7.48 11.16 15.88
C GLU A 184 7.16 10.05 16.87
N ALA A 185 7.03 10.45 18.14
CA ALA A 185 6.73 9.52 19.21
C ALA A 185 5.55 8.71 18.69
N PRO A 186 5.61 7.36 18.72
CA PRO A 186 4.45 6.56 18.39
C PRO A 186 3.34 7.18 19.22
N LEU A 187 2.32 7.71 18.58
CA LEU A 187 1.13 8.13 19.29
C LEU A 187 0.68 6.85 19.99
N ASP A 188 0.96 6.80 21.29
CA ASP A 188 0.61 5.64 22.11
C ASP A 188 -0.89 5.43 21.91
N PRO A 189 -1.34 4.35 21.27
CA PRO A 189 -2.77 4.13 20.99
C PRO A 189 -3.59 4.16 22.30
N ALA A 190 -2.93 3.91 23.43
CA ALA A 190 -3.54 3.95 24.76
C ALA A 190 -3.78 5.38 25.29
N LEU A 191 -3.15 6.42 24.71
CA LEU A 191 -3.30 7.82 25.15
C LEU A 191 -4.33 8.61 24.33
N LEU A 192 -4.86 8.04 23.24
CA LEU A 192 -5.95 8.68 22.48
C LEU A 192 -7.27 8.34 23.14
N PRO A 193 -8.16 9.32 23.39
CA PRO A 193 -9.45 9.05 24.02
C PRO A 193 -10.25 8.05 23.17
N PHE A 194 -10.88 7.07 23.83
CA PHE A 194 -11.90 6.21 23.23
C PHE A 194 -13.01 7.09 22.69
N ALA A 195 -13.76 6.56 21.69
CA ALA A 195 -14.94 7.24 21.15
C ALA A 195 -15.78 7.89 22.26
N ASN A 196 -16.18 9.14 22.08
CA ASN A 196 -17.19 9.73 22.94
C ASN A 196 -18.51 8.98 22.68
N ALA A 197 -19.23 8.66 23.73
CA ALA A 197 -20.46 7.88 23.61
C ALA A 197 -21.46 8.57 22.65
N GLY A 198 -21.74 7.92 21.52
CA GLY A 198 -22.78 8.34 20.57
C GLY A 198 -22.29 8.83 19.20
N GLU A 199 -20.98 8.76 18.89
CA GLU A 199 -20.48 9.06 17.56
C GLU A 199 -20.79 7.90 16.59
N THR A 200 -21.33 8.25 15.41
CA THR A 200 -21.82 7.28 14.43
C THR A 200 -21.10 7.46 13.09
N VAL A 201 -20.62 6.37 12.53
CA VAL A 201 -19.93 6.33 11.23
C VAL A 201 -20.81 5.61 10.20
N LEU A 202 -20.98 6.19 9.03
CA LEU A 202 -21.61 5.52 7.89
C LEU A 202 -20.51 4.93 7.01
N ILE A 203 -20.53 3.62 6.78
CA ILE A 203 -19.61 2.89 5.90
C ILE A 203 -20.33 2.61 4.59
N VAL A 204 -19.69 2.98 3.46
CA VAL A 204 -20.20 2.69 2.11
C VAL A 204 -19.09 2.03 1.30
N GLU A 205 -19.19 0.72 1.12
CA GLU A 205 -18.15 -0.11 0.49
C GLU A 205 -18.83 -1.29 -0.22
N ASP A 206 -18.55 -1.52 -1.48
CA ASP A 206 -19.16 -2.60 -2.24
C ASP A 206 -18.50 -3.96 -1.97
N ASP A 207 -17.18 -3.97 -1.72
CA ASP A 207 -16.46 -5.20 -1.33
C ASP A 207 -16.85 -5.61 0.12
N PRO A 208 -17.50 -6.76 0.30
CA PRO A 208 -17.94 -7.21 1.63
C PRO A 208 -16.76 -7.50 2.58
N ALA A 209 -15.57 -7.90 2.05
CA ALA A 209 -14.40 -8.19 2.89
C ALA A 209 -13.81 -6.89 3.45
N VAL A 210 -13.70 -5.84 2.63
CA VAL A 210 -13.25 -4.51 3.07
C VAL A 210 -14.27 -3.89 4.02
N ARG A 211 -15.58 -4.01 3.74
CA ARG A 211 -16.63 -3.51 4.63
C ARG A 211 -16.55 -4.13 6.02
N VAL A 212 -16.40 -5.46 6.11
CA VAL A 212 -16.22 -6.18 7.38
C VAL A 212 -14.96 -5.70 8.11
N LEU A 213 -13.85 -5.50 7.41
CA LEU A 213 -12.62 -5.00 8.01
C LEU A 213 -12.82 -3.60 8.63
N VAL A 214 -13.45 -2.68 7.91
CA VAL A 214 -13.73 -1.32 8.41
C VAL A 214 -14.66 -1.37 9.61
N SER A 215 -15.72 -2.19 9.57
CA SER A 215 -16.66 -2.37 10.67
C SER A 215 -15.99 -2.92 11.93
N GLN A 216 -15.06 -3.86 11.75
CA GLN A 216 -14.30 -4.44 12.86
C GLN A 216 -13.41 -3.38 13.53
N VAL A 217 -12.70 -2.57 12.75
CA VAL A 217 -11.92 -1.43 13.28
C VAL A 217 -12.78 -0.48 14.08
N LEU A 218 -13.93 -0.06 13.56
CA LEU A 218 -14.83 0.86 14.24
C LEU A 218 -15.40 0.27 15.52
N SER A 219 -15.73 -1.03 15.50
CA SER A 219 -16.19 -1.75 16.69
C SER A 219 -15.14 -1.78 17.80
N GLU A 220 -13.87 -2.05 17.46
CA GLU A 220 -12.77 -2.05 18.41
C GLU A 220 -12.48 -0.65 18.99
N LEU A 221 -12.73 0.39 18.20
CA LEU A 221 -12.61 1.79 18.64
C LEU A 221 -13.83 2.27 19.46
N GLY A 222 -14.90 1.50 19.52
CA GLY A 222 -16.12 1.82 20.27
C GLY A 222 -17.08 2.77 19.53
N TYR A 223 -16.91 2.99 18.22
CA TYR A 223 -17.85 3.80 17.43
C TYR A 223 -19.10 2.98 17.05
N ALA A 224 -20.26 3.65 17.08
CA ALA A 224 -21.45 3.13 16.41
C ALA A 224 -21.30 3.26 14.89
N PHE A 225 -21.79 2.29 14.13
CA PHE A 225 -21.70 2.39 12.66
C PHE A 225 -22.96 1.84 11.99
N VAL A 226 -23.14 2.29 10.75
CA VAL A 226 -24.18 1.79 9.83
C VAL A 226 -23.49 1.45 8.52
N GLU A 227 -23.89 0.33 7.91
CA GLU A 227 -23.29 -0.18 6.68
C GLU A 227 -24.21 0.01 5.49
N ALA A 228 -23.64 0.32 4.33
CA ALA A 228 -24.28 0.33 3.04
C ALA A 228 -23.34 -0.30 2.00
N SER A 229 -23.89 -1.05 1.05
CA SER A 229 -23.11 -1.70 -0.02
C SER A 229 -22.92 -0.83 -1.26
N ASP A 230 -23.65 0.25 -1.37
CA ASP A 230 -23.69 1.14 -2.53
C ASP A 230 -24.28 2.52 -2.15
N ALA A 231 -24.13 3.48 -3.05
CA ALA A 231 -24.65 4.83 -2.84
C ALA A 231 -26.20 4.87 -2.73
N GLY A 232 -26.90 3.97 -3.40
CA GLY A 232 -28.38 3.93 -3.38
C GLY A 232 -28.91 3.54 -2.01
N SER A 233 -28.26 2.60 -1.32
CA SER A 233 -28.58 2.19 0.05
C SER A 233 -28.08 3.21 1.10
N ALA A 234 -27.04 3.99 0.80
CA ALA A 234 -26.48 5.01 1.68
C ALA A 234 -27.34 6.30 1.70
N LEU A 235 -27.88 6.73 0.58
CA LEU A 235 -28.64 7.99 0.45
C LEU A 235 -29.81 8.10 1.45
N PRO A 236 -30.69 7.11 1.61
CA PRO A 236 -31.78 7.18 2.60
C PRO A 236 -31.27 7.33 4.05
N ILE A 237 -30.08 6.79 4.35
CA ILE A 237 -29.44 6.92 5.66
C ILE A 237 -28.95 8.36 5.85
N ILE A 238 -28.32 8.94 4.83
CA ILE A 238 -27.84 10.32 4.83
C ILE A 238 -29.02 11.32 4.94
N GLU A 239 -30.14 11.04 4.31
CA GLU A 239 -31.36 11.86 4.34
C GLU A 239 -32.15 11.71 5.66
N SER A 240 -31.92 10.64 6.42
CA SER A 240 -32.62 10.39 7.69
C SER A 240 -32.21 11.39 8.77
N CYS A 241 -32.93 11.38 9.91
CA CYS A 241 -32.55 12.15 11.10
C CYS A 241 -31.47 11.48 11.95
N GLN A 242 -30.90 10.34 11.52
CA GLN A 242 -29.86 9.65 12.25
C GLN A 242 -28.57 10.47 12.28
N ARG A 243 -27.91 10.52 13.44
CA ARG A 243 -26.62 11.20 13.56
C ARG A 243 -25.56 10.46 12.73
N ILE A 244 -24.80 11.18 11.94
CA ILE A 244 -23.64 10.68 11.20
C ILE A 244 -22.53 11.71 11.39
N ASP A 245 -21.44 11.31 12.03
CA ASP A 245 -20.29 12.16 12.34
C ASP A 245 -19.18 12.01 11.28
N LEU A 246 -19.12 10.82 10.64
CA LEU A 246 -18.15 10.52 9.59
C LEU A 246 -18.80 9.63 8.53
N LEU A 247 -18.56 9.93 7.27
CA LEU A 247 -18.80 9.05 6.13
C LEU A 247 -17.46 8.43 5.71
N ILE A 248 -17.36 7.10 5.74
CA ILE A 248 -16.27 6.34 5.11
C ILE A 248 -16.83 5.77 3.81
N SER A 249 -16.28 6.14 2.67
CA SER A 249 -16.80 5.72 1.37
C SER A 249 -15.71 5.29 0.42
N ASP A 250 -15.89 4.13 -0.24
CA ASP A 250 -15.10 3.82 -1.43
C ASP A 250 -15.39 4.87 -2.52
N VAL A 251 -14.36 5.27 -3.23
CA VAL A 251 -14.48 6.14 -4.41
C VAL A 251 -15.09 5.38 -5.58
N GLY A 252 -14.74 4.10 -5.75
CA GLY A 252 -15.09 3.23 -6.87
C GLY A 252 -16.45 2.56 -6.81
N LEU A 253 -17.40 3.10 -6.06
CA LEU A 253 -18.72 2.50 -5.93
C LEU A 253 -19.44 2.33 -7.28
N PRO A 254 -20.19 1.22 -7.49
CA PRO A 254 -20.93 0.99 -8.71
C PRO A 254 -22.09 1.99 -8.87
N GLY A 255 -22.26 2.52 -10.07
CA GLY A 255 -23.30 3.48 -10.43
C GLY A 255 -22.94 4.92 -10.03
N MET A 256 -23.25 5.33 -8.82
CA MET A 256 -22.85 6.62 -8.25
C MET A 256 -21.54 6.45 -7.49
N ASN A 257 -20.48 7.18 -7.87
CA ASN A 257 -19.20 7.09 -7.19
C ASN A 257 -19.23 7.76 -5.79
N GLY A 258 -18.26 7.38 -4.94
CA GLY A 258 -18.19 7.87 -3.56
C GLY A 258 -18.04 9.39 -3.45
N ARG A 259 -17.40 10.04 -4.43
CA ARG A 259 -17.29 11.51 -4.46
C ARG A 259 -18.65 12.19 -4.67
N GLN A 260 -19.44 11.70 -5.62
CA GLN A 260 -20.78 12.20 -5.86
C GLN A 260 -21.69 12.00 -4.64
N LEU A 261 -21.57 10.83 -3.98
CA LEU A 261 -22.28 10.55 -2.73
C LEU A 261 -21.91 11.55 -1.63
N ALA A 262 -20.61 11.82 -1.47
CA ALA A 262 -20.12 12.80 -0.48
C ALA A 262 -20.58 14.23 -0.78
N GLU A 263 -20.62 14.65 -2.04
CA GLU A 263 -21.13 15.95 -2.45
C GLU A 263 -22.62 16.10 -2.11
N ILE A 264 -23.43 15.10 -2.42
CA ILE A 264 -24.86 15.08 -2.03
C ILE A 264 -25.00 15.06 -0.50
N GLY A 265 -24.20 14.22 0.17
CA GLY A 265 -24.21 14.14 1.62
C GLY A 265 -23.93 15.47 2.30
N ARG A 266 -22.95 16.24 1.79
CA ARG A 266 -22.59 17.57 2.31
C ARG A 266 -23.60 18.67 1.95
N GLN A 267 -24.36 18.52 0.89
CA GLN A 267 -25.49 19.42 0.62
C GLN A 267 -26.61 19.27 1.67
N ILE A 268 -26.82 18.06 2.16
CA ILE A 268 -27.82 17.74 3.19
C ILE A 268 -27.26 18.02 4.60
N ARG A 269 -25.97 17.70 4.81
CA ARG A 269 -25.25 17.77 6.08
C ARG A 269 -23.94 18.54 5.86
N PRO A 270 -23.90 19.89 5.95
CA PRO A 270 -22.72 20.69 5.60
C PRO A 270 -21.44 20.35 6.38
N ASP A 271 -21.59 19.91 7.62
CA ASP A 271 -20.48 19.58 8.53
C ASP A 271 -20.03 18.09 8.43
N LEU A 272 -20.60 17.31 7.49
CA LEU A 272 -20.26 15.90 7.32
C LEU A 272 -18.81 15.76 6.95
N LYS A 273 -18.04 15.09 7.81
CA LYS A 273 -16.64 14.70 7.54
C LYS A 273 -16.62 13.46 6.65
N VAL A 274 -15.69 13.40 5.71
CA VAL A 274 -15.63 12.30 4.73
C VAL A 274 -14.24 11.72 4.64
N LEU A 275 -14.13 10.42 4.86
CA LEU A 275 -12.92 9.65 4.63
C LEU A 275 -13.13 8.76 3.40
N PHE A 276 -12.44 9.07 2.32
CA PHE A 276 -12.45 8.23 1.13
C PHE A 276 -11.49 7.06 1.29
N ILE A 277 -11.93 5.88 0.86
CA ILE A 277 -11.11 4.72 0.62
C ILE A 277 -11.01 4.55 -0.90
N THR A 278 -9.84 4.32 -1.47
CA THR A 278 -9.67 4.24 -2.92
C THR A 278 -8.65 3.21 -3.33
N GLY A 279 -8.92 2.52 -4.43
CA GLY A 279 -7.95 1.68 -5.11
C GLY A 279 -6.92 2.52 -5.89
N TYR A 280 -5.83 1.89 -6.28
CA TYR A 280 -4.67 2.55 -6.91
C TYR A 280 -4.99 3.31 -8.21
N ALA A 281 -5.94 2.80 -9.02
CA ALA A 281 -6.31 3.43 -10.30
C ALA A 281 -7.10 4.74 -10.13
N GLU A 282 -7.86 4.86 -9.06
CA GLU A 282 -8.75 5.98 -8.78
C GLU A 282 -8.00 7.13 -8.09
N HIS A 283 -6.93 6.84 -7.36
CA HIS A 283 -6.07 7.83 -6.71
C HIS A 283 -5.47 8.82 -7.72
N ALA A 284 -5.24 8.40 -8.94
CA ALA A 284 -4.73 9.27 -10.00
C ALA A 284 -5.75 10.30 -10.50
N ALA A 285 -7.04 9.99 -10.44
CA ALA A 285 -8.13 10.88 -10.81
C ALA A 285 -8.41 11.95 -9.72
N VAL A 286 -7.99 11.67 -8.49
CA VAL A 286 -8.22 12.49 -7.29
C VAL A 286 -7.28 13.70 -7.18
N ARG A 287 -6.19 13.75 -7.98
CA ARG A 287 -5.21 14.85 -7.96
C ARG A 287 -5.69 16.06 -8.76
N GLY A 288 -6.09 17.10 -8.06
CA GLY A 288 -6.38 18.39 -8.68
C GLY A 288 -7.61 19.10 -8.12
N GLY A 289 -7.83 19.06 -6.79
CA GLY A 289 -8.97 19.71 -6.16
C GLY A 289 -10.09 18.75 -5.74
N PHE A 290 -9.75 17.48 -5.55
CA PHE A 290 -10.72 16.46 -5.16
C PHE A 290 -11.11 16.53 -3.68
N LEU A 291 -10.25 17.00 -2.79
CA LEU A 291 -10.50 17.05 -1.36
C LEU A 291 -10.85 18.49 -0.94
N ASP A 292 -12.06 18.68 -0.45
CA ASP A 292 -12.47 19.91 0.21
C ASP A 292 -12.12 19.85 1.72
N PRO A 293 -12.11 20.97 2.45
CA PRO A 293 -11.94 20.97 3.90
C PRO A 293 -12.89 20.00 4.59
N GLY A 294 -12.37 19.17 5.51
CA GLY A 294 -13.13 18.10 6.18
C GLY A 294 -13.22 16.79 5.40
N MET A 295 -12.51 16.67 4.26
CA MET A 295 -12.34 15.44 3.53
C MET A 295 -10.90 14.94 3.62
N GLN A 296 -10.74 13.63 3.81
CA GLN A 296 -9.45 12.95 3.78
C GLN A 296 -9.53 11.68 2.91
N LEU A 297 -8.40 11.07 2.64
CA LEU A 297 -8.31 9.90 1.77
C LEU A 297 -7.28 8.92 2.30
N ILE A 298 -7.61 7.62 2.20
CA ILE A 298 -6.67 6.51 2.37
C ILE A 298 -6.70 5.60 1.14
N THR A 299 -5.58 4.95 0.84
CA THR A 299 -5.44 4.06 -0.32
C THR A 299 -5.49 2.60 0.09
N LYS A 300 -6.18 1.77 -0.68
CA LYS A 300 -6.13 0.30 -0.57
C LYS A 300 -4.82 -0.22 -1.20
N PRO A 301 -4.12 -1.15 -0.55
CA PRO A 301 -4.39 -1.71 0.78
C PRO A 301 -3.97 -0.74 1.89
N PHE A 302 -4.71 -0.74 3.01
CA PHE A 302 -4.39 0.05 4.19
C PHE A 302 -4.27 -0.86 5.43
N THR A 303 -3.49 -0.41 6.41
CA THR A 303 -3.34 -1.12 7.69
C THR A 303 -4.46 -0.74 8.65
N PHE A 304 -4.69 -1.61 9.64
CA PHE A 304 -5.60 -1.34 10.74
C PHE A 304 -5.25 -0.04 11.47
N ASP A 305 -3.96 0.16 11.76
CA ASP A 305 -3.45 1.34 12.48
C ASP A 305 -3.67 2.63 11.69
N LEU A 306 -3.46 2.60 10.37
CA LEU A 306 -3.69 3.77 9.50
C LEU A 306 -5.16 4.18 9.50
N LEU A 307 -6.08 3.23 9.35
CA LEU A 307 -7.51 3.51 9.39
C LEU A 307 -7.92 4.04 10.77
N THR A 308 -7.44 3.40 11.84
CA THR A 308 -7.66 3.82 13.23
C THR A 308 -7.21 5.27 13.45
N ALA A 309 -5.98 5.60 13.07
CA ALA A 309 -5.42 6.95 13.21
C ALA A 309 -6.26 7.99 12.46
N LYS A 310 -6.65 7.68 11.22
CA LYS A 310 -7.44 8.59 10.39
C LYS A 310 -8.87 8.82 10.90
N VAL A 311 -9.54 7.76 11.35
CA VAL A 311 -10.89 7.88 11.94
C VAL A 311 -10.84 8.75 13.18
N ARG A 312 -9.87 8.51 14.09
CA ARG A 312 -9.69 9.30 15.31
C ARG A 312 -9.34 10.76 15.01
N GLU A 313 -8.40 11.00 14.09
CA GLU A 313 -8.03 12.37 13.65
C GLU A 313 -9.26 13.13 13.16
N MET A 314 -10.10 12.47 12.36
CA MET A 314 -11.27 13.13 11.77
C MET A 314 -12.42 13.34 12.75
N ILE A 315 -12.72 12.38 13.62
CA ILE A 315 -13.85 12.50 14.55
C ILE A 315 -13.44 13.33 15.77
N GLY A 316 -12.21 13.18 16.28
CA GLY A 316 -11.73 13.87 17.48
C GLY A 316 -11.29 15.33 17.28
N ALA A 317 -11.34 15.84 16.05
CA ALA A 317 -10.92 17.20 15.69
C ALA A 317 -12.06 18.21 15.82
#